data_d8ed784d5145c25e03f4274228a1b149
#
_entry.id   d8ed784d5145c25e03f4274228a1b149
#
_cell.length_a   1.000
_cell.length_b   1.000
_cell.length_c   1.000
_cell.angle_alpha   90.00
_cell.angle_beta   90.00
_cell.angle_gamma   90.00
#
_symmetry.space_group_name_H-M   'P 1'
#
loop_
_entity.id
_entity.type
_entity.pdbx_description
1 polymer ?
#
loop_
_entity_poly.entity_id
_entity_poly.type
_entity_poly.pdbx_seq_one_letter_code
_entity_poly.pdbx_strand_id
1 'polypeptide(L)'
;MASKVLIVDDEPNIVTSLEFLMRRRGYETRVAADGDLALEEAERFQPDIVLLDVMLPRRDGFEVCQQLRATGRSDLKIVMLTAKGRETEIAKGMAVGADAYVTKPFSTRELVDQVARLLEGGS
;
A
#
# COMPACT_ATOMS: atom_id res chain seq x y z
N MET A 1 -8.38 -16.89 8.79
CA MET A 1 -9.04 -15.65 8.37
C MET A 1 -8.26 -15.01 7.23
N ALA A 2 -8.97 -14.37 6.32
CA ALA A 2 -8.31 -13.71 5.20
C ALA A 2 -7.57 -12.46 5.67
N SER A 3 -6.37 -12.26 5.14
CA SER A 3 -5.65 -11.03 5.38
C SER A 3 -6.34 -9.88 4.65
N LYS A 4 -6.24 -8.69 5.21
CA LYS A 4 -6.92 -7.50 4.69
C LYS A 4 -5.93 -6.58 4.00
N VAL A 5 -6.24 -6.23 2.75
CA VAL A 5 -5.39 -5.37 1.92
C VAL A 5 -6.14 -4.09 1.59
N LEU A 6 -5.58 -2.95 1.95
CA LEU A 6 -6.11 -1.65 1.56
C LEU A 6 -5.30 -1.14 0.36
N ILE A 7 -6.00 -0.84 -0.72
CA ILE A 7 -5.38 -0.35 -1.95
C ILE A 7 -5.64 1.15 -2.06
N VAL A 8 -4.58 1.94 -2.08
CA VAL A 8 -4.68 3.40 -2.14
C VAL A 8 -4.03 3.90 -3.42
N ASP A 9 -4.86 4.22 -4.41
CA ASP A 9 -4.40 4.67 -5.72
C ASP A 9 -5.59 5.35 -6.39
N ASP A 10 -5.35 6.40 -7.16
CA ASP A 10 -6.40 7.14 -7.85
C ASP A 10 -6.57 6.73 -9.32
N GLU A 11 -5.74 5.81 -9.82
CA GLU A 11 -5.84 5.33 -11.20
C GLU A 11 -6.75 4.09 -11.26
N PRO A 12 -7.93 4.19 -11.90
CA PRO A 12 -8.88 3.07 -11.92
C PRO A 12 -8.31 1.77 -12.47
N ASN A 13 -7.46 1.85 -13.49
CA ASN A 13 -6.86 0.66 -14.08
C ASN A 13 -5.94 -0.07 -13.11
N ILE A 14 -5.15 0.69 -12.35
CA ILE A 14 -4.25 0.13 -11.36
C ILE A 14 -5.07 -0.51 -10.23
N VAL A 15 -6.09 0.21 -9.75
CA VAL A 15 -6.96 -0.29 -8.68
C VAL A 15 -7.61 -1.60 -9.07
N THR A 16 -8.18 -1.66 -10.28
CA THR A 16 -8.85 -2.87 -10.77
C THR A 16 -7.88 -4.04 -10.82
N SER A 17 -6.67 -3.81 -11.35
CA SER A 17 -5.64 -4.85 -11.44
C SER A 17 -5.22 -5.34 -10.06
N LEU A 18 -4.99 -4.43 -9.13
CA LEU A 18 -4.55 -4.78 -7.78
C LEU A 18 -5.63 -5.54 -7.03
N GLU A 19 -6.89 -5.11 -7.14
CA GLU A 19 -7.99 -5.83 -6.50
C GLU A 19 -8.10 -7.25 -7.03
N PHE A 20 -8.01 -7.42 -8.35
CA PHE A 20 -8.08 -8.73 -8.97
C PHE A 20 -6.98 -9.65 -8.43
N LEU A 21 -5.74 -9.15 -8.42
CA LEU A 21 -4.60 -9.93 -7.97
C LEU A 21 -4.72 -10.33 -6.50
N MET A 22 -5.13 -9.39 -5.66
CA MET A 22 -5.22 -9.64 -4.22
C MET A 22 -6.37 -10.59 -3.91
N ARG A 23 -7.52 -10.43 -4.55
CA ARG A 23 -8.66 -11.31 -4.34
C ARG A 23 -8.38 -12.74 -4.79
N ARG A 24 -7.60 -12.89 -5.87
CA ARG A 24 -7.20 -14.22 -6.34
C ARG A 24 -6.38 -14.97 -5.31
N ARG A 25 -5.67 -14.24 -4.45
CA ARG A 25 -4.88 -14.84 -3.39
C ARG A 25 -5.69 -15.07 -2.12
N GLY A 26 -6.97 -14.76 -2.15
CA GLY A 26 -7.84 -14.97 -1.01
C GLY A 26 -7.87 -13.82 -0.01
N TYR A 27 -7.29 -12.67 -0.36
CA TYR A 27 -7.27 -11.51 0.54
C TYR A 27 -8.58 -10.74 0.42
N GLU A 28 -8.99 -10.12 1.52
CA GLU A 28 -10.11 -9.20 1.55
C GLU A 28 -9.57 -7.81 1.18
N THR A 29 -10.25 -7.09 0.30
CA THR A 29 -9.75 -5.80 -0.21
C THR A 29 -10.70 -4.65 0.05
N ARG A 30 -10.13 -3.47 0.24
CA ARG A 30 -10.82 -2.18 0.22
C ARG A 30 -9.98 -1.22 -0.59
N VAL A 31 -10.62 -0.17 -1.11
CA VAL A 31 -9.97 0.79 -1.99
C VAL A 31 -10.23 2.20 -1.48
N ALA A 32 -9.20 3.06 -1.56
CA ALA A 32 -9.33 4.49 -1.29
C ALA A 32 -8.65 5.24 -2.43
N ALA A 33 -9.31 6.23 -2.98
CA ALA A 33 -8.82 6.96 -4.14
C ALA A 33 -8.00 8.22 -3.81
N ASP A 34 -7.96 8.60 -2.55
CA ASP A 34 -7.15 9.74 -2.12
C ASP A 34 -6.65 9.52 -0.69
N GLY A 35 -5.77 10.42 -0.24
CA GLY A 35 -5.13 10.26 1.06
C GLY A 35 -6.07 10.37 2.26
N ASP A 36 -7.08 11.23 2.16
CA ASP A 36 -8.04 11.37 3.26
C ASP A 36 -8.88 10.11 3.43
N LEU A 37 -9.36 9.57 2.30
CA LEU A 37 -10.11 8.32 2.32
C LEU A 37 -9.25 7.16 2.80
N ALA A 38 -7.95 7.18 2.46
CA ALA A 38 -7.03 6.15 2.92
C ALA A 38 -6.97 6.09 4.45
N LEU A 39 -6.89 7.24 5.09
CA LEU A 39 -6.84 7.30 6.55
C LEU A 39 -8.15 6.83 7.19
N GLU A 40 -9.30 7.24 6.61
CA GLU A 40 -10.60 6.79 7.08
C GLU A 40 -10.75 5.28 6.93
N GLU A 41 -10.43 4.75 5.76
CA GLU A 41 -10.57 3.32 5.49
C GLU A 41 -9.62 2.49 6.33
N ALA A 42 -8.41 3.00 6.59
CA ALA A 42 -7.47 2.29 7.44
C ALA A 42 -8.04 2.13 8.85
N GLU A 43 -8.71 3.14 9.36
CA GLU A 43 -9.31 3.09 10.68
C GLU A 43 -10.48 2.10 10.74
N ARG A 44 -11.34 2.14 9.73
CA ARG A 44 -12.54 1.28 9.68
C ARG A 44 -12.20 -0.17 9.38
N PHE A 45 -11.38 -0.38 8.38
CA PHE A 45 -11.07 -1.71 7.85
C PHE A 45 -10.01 -2.45 8.67
N GLN A 46 -9.11 -1.71 9.31
CA GLN A 46 -7.98 -2.28 10.05
C GLN A 46 -7.18 -3.25 9.18
N PRO A 47 -6.62 -2.75 8.06
CA PRO A 47 -5.91 -3.64 7.14
C PRO A 47 -4.63 -4.20 7.75
N ASP A 48 -4.20 -5.33 7.21
CA ASP A 48 -2.91 -5.93 7.57
C ASP A 48 -1.78 -5.35 6.74
N ILE A 49 -2.11 -4.91 5.51
CA ILE A 49 -1.15 -4.30 4.61
C ILE A 49 -1.83 -3.22 3.77
N VAL A 50 -1.10 -2.16 3.48
CA VAL A 50 -1.55 -1.06 2.63
C VAL A 50 -0.65 -0.97 1.40
N LEU A 51 -1.25 -0.98 0.22
CA LEU A 51 -0.55 -0.71 -1.04
C LEU A 51 -0.82 0.76 -1.35
N LEU A 52 0.20 1.59 -1.28
CA LEU A 52 0.03 3.04 -1.18
C LEU A 52 0.80 3.76 -2.30
N ASP A 53 0.05 4.39 -3.20
CA ASP A 53 0.65 5.21 -4.25
C ASP A 53 1.26 6.47 -3.63
N VAL A 54 2.45 6.83 -4.08
CA VAL A 54 3.12 8.04 -3.63
C VAL A 54 2.37 9.29 -4.11
N MET A 55 1.88 9.26 -5.35
CA MET A 55 1.24 10.41 -5.99
C MET A 55 -0.28 10.36 -5.84
N LEU A 56 -0.79 10.92 -4.75
CA LEU A 56 -2.22 10.91 -4.45
C LEU A 56 -2.78 12.32 -4.41
N PRO A 57 -4.08 12.48 -4.74
CA PRO A 57 -4.78 13.75 -4.48
C PRO A 57 -4.93 13.98 -2.97
N ARG A 58 -5.08 15.21 -2.58
CA ARG A 58 -5.35 15.69 -1.22
C ARG A 58 -4.17 15.54 -0.27
N ARG A 59 -3.66 14.34 -0.09
CA ARG A 59 -2.48 14.07 0.73
C ARG A 59 -1.59 13.12 -0.06
N ASP A 60 -0.29 13.41 -0.12
CA ASP A 60 0.62 12.49 -0.82
C ASP A 60 0.83 11.21 0.00
N GLY A 61 1.38 10.19 -0.66
CA GLY A 61 1.57 8.89 -0.03
C GLY A 61 2.53 8.92 1.15
N PHE A 62 3.53 9.81 1.13
CA PHE A 62 4.47 9.92 2.25
C PHE A 62 3.75 10.40 3.51
N GLU A 63 2.89 11.39 3.35
CA GLU A 63 2.12 11.93 4.46
C GLU A 63 1.16 10.87 5.02
N VAL A 64 0.49 10.13 4.14
CA VAL A 64 -0.40 9.04 4.57
C VAL A 64 0.38 7.98 5.35
N CYS A 65 1.54 7.59 4.85
CA CYS A 65 2.40 6.60 5.52
C CYS A 65 2.78 7.09 6.92
N GLN A 66 3.19 8.34 7.02
CA GLN A 66 3.57 8.93 8.30
C GLN A 66 2.41 8.93 9.28
N GLN A 67 1.21 9.30 8.82
CA GLN A 67 0.02 9.32 9.66
C GLN A 67 -0.37 7.90 10.10
N LEU A 68 -0.27 6.93 9.22
CA LEU A 68 -0.57 5.54 9.57
C LEU A 68 0.38 5.03 10.64
N ARG A 69 1.66 5.38 10.56
CA ARG A 69 2.63 4.99 11.57
C ARG A 69 2.37 5.68 12.91
N ALA A 70 1.86 6.91 12.85
CA ALA A 70 1.54 7.67 14.07
C ALA A 70 0.40 7.03 14.87
N THR A 71 -0.40 6.15 14.27
CA THR A 71 -1.46 5.43 14.99
C THR A 71 -0.91 4.37 15.94
N GLY A 72 0.38 4.06 15.85
CA GLY A 72 1.01 3.10 16.76
C GLY A 72 0.91 1.64 16.34
N ARG A 73 0.34 1.35 15.18
CA ARG A 73 0.25 -0.02 14.68
C ARG A 73 1.56 -0.43 14.01
N SER A 74 2.46 -1.00 14.79
CA SER A 74 3.76 -1.45 14.26
C SER A 74 3.62 -2.73 13.42
N ASP A 75 2.51 -3.45 13.55
CA ASP A 75 2.24 -4.67 12.79
C ASP A 75 1.70 -4.40 11.39
N LEU A 76 1.24 -3.17 11.12
CA LEU A 76 0.74 -2.78 9.82
C LEU A 76 1.89 -2.72 8.81
N LYS A 77 1.74 -3.39 7.69
CA LYS A 77 2.75 -3.34 6.62
C LYS A 77 2.34 -2.30 5.59
N ILE A 78 3.31 -1.55 5.09
CA ILE A 78 3.06 -0.50 4.10
C ILE A 78 4.02 -0.68 2.92
N VAL A 79 3.44 -0.86 1.73
CA VAL A 79 4.19 -0.97 0.48
C VAL A 79 3.91 0.29 -0.33
N MET A 80 4.95 1.07 -0.63
CA MET A 80 4.81 2.28 -1.45
C MET A 80 4.88 1.90 -2.92
N LEU A 81 3.97 2.47 -3.72
CA LEU A 81 3.98 2.30 -5.17
C LEU A 81 4.52 3.59 -5.77
N THR A 82 5.66 3.51 -6.46
CA THR A 82 6.35 4.70 -6.97
C THR A 82 6.59 4.58 -8.47
N ALA A 83 6.65 5.72 -9.16
CA ALA A 83 6.91 5.74 -10.59
C ALA A 83 8.39 5.44 -10.87
N LYS A 84 8.65 4.74 -11.98
CA LYS A 84 10.00 4.48 -12.44
C LYS A 84 10.73 5.81 -12.64
N GLY A 85 11.97 5.87 -12.21
CA GLY A 85 12.78 7.07 -12.34
C GLY A 85 12.71 7.99 -11.12
N ARG A 86 11.97 7.59 -10.09
CA ARG A 86 11.81 8.40 -8.89
C ARG A 86 12.47 7.73 -7.67
N GLU A 87 13.64 7.19 -7.89
CA GLU A 87 14.37 6.44 -6.87
C GLU A 87 14.73 7.28 -5.64
N THR A 88 14.84 8.60 -5.82
CA THR A 88 15.10 9.50 -4.69
C THR A 88 13.95 9.48 -3.68
N GLU A 89 12.75 9.12 -4.12
CA GLU A 89 11.58 9.03 -3.24
C GLU A 89 11.59 7.76 -2.40
N ILE A 90 12.36 6.78 -2.79
CA ILE A 90 12.45 5.52 -2.06
C ILE A 90 13.01 5.74 -0.65
N ALA A 91 14.12 6.46 -0.56
CA ALA A 91 14.73 6.76 0.73
C ALA A 91 13.77 7.54 1.62
N LYS A 92 13.02 8.49 1.03
CA LYS A 92 12.03 9.27 1.76
C LYS A 92 10.92 8.38 2.32
N GLY A 93 10.42 7.45 1.49
CA GLY A 93 9.38 6.52 1.91
C GLY A 93 9.82 5.62 3.04
N MET A 94 11.03 5.09 2.95
CA MET A 94 11.57 4.23 4.01
C MET A 94 11.77 5.02 5.29
N ALA A 95 12.17 6.29 5.18
CA ALA A 95 12.37 7.14 6.35
C ALA A 95 11.07 7.44 7.09
N VAL A 96 9.92 7.48 6.39
CA VAL A 96 8.64 7.72 7.05
C VAL A 96 7.94 6.42 7.47
N GLY A 97 8.58 5.29 7.29
CA GLY A 97 8.11 4.03 7.87
C GLY A 97 7.54 3.00 6.91
N ALA A 98 7.78 3.13 5.60
CA ALA A 98 7.36 2.09 4.65
C ALA A 98 8.18 0.83 4.85
N ASP A 99 7.55 -0.33 4.66
CA ASP A 99 8.25 -1.62 4.78
C ASP A 99 8.91 -2.03 3.47
N ALA A 100 8.34 -1.57 2.35
CA ALA A 100 8.86 -1.91 1.03
C ALA A 100 8.32 -0.90 0.01
N TYR A 101 8.84 -0.98 -1.19
CA TYR A 101 8.31 -0.20 -2.31
C TYR A 101 8.33 -1.05 -3.56
N VAL A 102 7.46 -0.71 -4.50
CA VAL A 102 7.37 -1.38 -5.79
C VAL A 102 7.28 -0.29 -6.86
N THR A 103 8.07 -0.41 -7.90
CA THR A 103 8.12 0.58 -8.97
C THR A 103 7.05 0.28 -10.02
N LYS A 104 6.30 1.30 -10.44
CA LYS A 104 5.36 1.19 -11.56
C LYS A 104 6.09 1.44 -12.87
N PRO A 105 5.82 0.69 -13.92
CA PRO A 105 4.95 -0.48 -13.96
C PRO A 105 5.59 -1.66 -13.24
N PHE A 106 4.78 -2.37 -12.47
CA PHE A 106 5.28 -3.50 -11.70
C PHE A 106 4.99 -4.82 -12.37
N SER A 107 5.82 -5.82 -12.07
CA SER A 107 5.52 -7.19 -12.41
C SER A 107 4.46 -7.68 -11.43
N THR A 108 3.38 -8.30 -11.94
CA THR A 108 2.32 -8.81 -11.08
C THR A 108 2.85 -9.86 -10.12
N ARG A 109 3.74 -10.70 -10.60
CA ARG A 109 4.35 -11.76 -9.77
C ARG A 109 5.19 -11.16 -8.65
N GLU A 110 5.99 -10.15 -8.98
CA GLU A 110 6.85 -9.49 -7.99
C GLU A 110 6.02 -8.84 -6.89
N LEU A 111 4.94 -8.16 -7.27
CA LEU A 111 4.06 -7.51 -6.30
C LEU A 111 3.36 -8.52 -5.40
N VAL A 112 2.81 -9.58 -5.99
CA VAL A 112 2.13 -10.62 -5.23
C VAL A 112 3.09 -11.30 -4.25
N ASP A 113 4.30 -11.62 -4.72
CA ASP A 113 5.31 -12.24 -3.87
C ASP A 113 5.70 -11.33 -2.70
N GLN A 114 5.85 -10.04 -2.96
CA GLN A 114 6.22 -9.08 -1.93
C GLN A 114 5.13 -8.96 -0.87
N VAL A 115 3.87 -8.89 -1.28
CA VAL A 115 2.73 -8.82 -0.36
C VAL A 115 2.68 -10.10 0.50
N ALA A 116 2.79 -11.25 -0.14
CA ALA A 116 2.72 -12.53 0.59
C ALA A 116 3.85 -12.62 1.63
N ARG A 117 5.04 -12.22 1.26
CA ARG A 117 6.20 -12.27 2.15
C ARG A 117 6.00 -11.38 3.38
N LEU A 118 5.50 -10.17 3.18
CA LEU A 118 5.26 -9.25 4.28
C LEU A 118 4.14 -9.74 5.19
N LEU A 119 3.07 -10.29 4.61
CA LEU A 119 1.94 -10.80 5.39
C LEU A 119 2.30 -12.03 6.22
N GLU A 120 3.30 -12.80 5.76
CA GLU A 120 3.75 -13.99 6.49
C GLU A 120 4.73 -13.63 7.60
N GLY A 121 4.97 -12.34 7.81
CA GLY A 121 5.88 -11.89 8.84
C GLY A 121 7.34 -12.02 8.44
N GLY A 122 7.60 -12.36 7.18
CA GLY A 122 8.94 -12.43 6.66
C GLY A 122 9.43 -11.02 6.35
N SER A 123 10.23 -10.50 7.16
CA SER A 123 10.80 -9.18 6.94
C SER A 123 11.91 -9.20 5.92
#